data_e2146b87a21e8ceeb9eb99ad2907426e
#
_entry.id   e2146b87a21e8ceeb9eb99ad2907426e
#
_cell.length_a   1.000
_cell.length_b   1.000
_cell.length_c   1.000
_cell.angle_alpha   90.00
_cell.angle_beta   90.00
_cell.angle_gamma   90.00
#
_symmetry.space_group_name_H-M   'P 1'
#
loop_
_entity.id
_entity.type
_entity.pdbx_description
1 polymer ?
#
loop_
_entity_poly.entity_id
_entity_poly.type
_entity_poly.pdbx_seq_one_letter_code
_entity_poly.pdbx_strand_id
1 'polypeptide(L)'
;ATILEWVDEYLDDFAPRVYKLHVSKEAEDFTKAYTGKQVSSQNVSHSHNHKSLSNSCMRYDFRDGHGPNHLPVHPVTAYASGDFSIVWVEDAKGLIAGRVVLYHGEPVKAGPIYGACNIAIRQLEDLIDSLDGEFAGHGDWEGAKLVAHEYEGDFIGPYLDIEPRSLKHEGKYLVIDSEGEIDANSYQGILSADGSRCYSCEHRIHEDESYHCETNGETYCSDCYWDDHIHCEYTDSDVHINETIIVFSLTNYGEDSNHACESVQGNDAFLCKCGL
;
A
#
# COMPACT_ATOMS: atom_id res chain seq x y z
N ALA A 1 -7.34 17.91 33.01
CA ALA A 1 -8.75 17.59 32.65
C ALA A 1 -9.59 17.68 33.95
N THR A 2 -10.71 18.37 33.89
CA THR A 2 -11.69 18.42 34.97
C THR A 2 -12.52 17.13 34.92
N ILE A 3 -13.16 16.80 36.08
CA ILE A 3 -14.08 15.65 36.14
C ILE A 3 -15.21 15.79 35.08
N LEU A 4 -15.61 17.01 34.76
CA LEU A 4 -16.63 17.27 33.74
C LEU A 4 -16.13 16.95 32.30
N GLU A 5 -14.89 17.32 31.97
CA GLU A 5 -14.28 16.95 30.69
C GLU A 5 -14.14 15.43 30.56
N TRP A 6 -13.78 14.76 31.63
CA TRP A 6 -13.70 13.29 31.65
C TRP A 6 -15.08 12.63 31.53
N VAL A 7 -16.09 13.17 32.21
CA VAL A 7 -17.47 12.66 32.12
C VAL A 7 -18.05 12.89 30.74
N ASP A 8 -17.80 14.03 30.09
CA ASP A 8 -18.25 14.33 28.73
C ASP A 8 -17.58 13.38 27.72
N GLU A 9 -16.27 13.14 27.85
CA GLU A 9 -15.52 12.19 27.03
C GLU A 9 -16.04 10.75 27.22
N TYR A 10 -16.32 10.36 28.47
CA TYR A 10 -16.87 9.05 28.82
C TYR A 10 -18.31 8.86 28.32
N LEU A 11 -19.16 9.88 28.43
CA LEU A 11 -20.53 9.83 27.93
C LEU A 11 -20.59 9.82 26.39
N ASP A 12 -19.68 10.52 25.72
CA ASP A 12 -19.52 10.46 24.26
C ASP A 12 -19.19 9.05 23.75
N ASP A 13 -18.43 8.26 24.54
CA ASP A 13 -18.12 6.87 24.21
C ASP A 13 -19.29 5.90 24.38
N PHE A 14 -20.25 6.23 25.27
CA PHE A 14 -21.45 5.41 25.53
C PHE A 14 -22.73 5.92 24.86
N ALA A 15 -22.74 7.16 24.38
CA ALA A 15 -23.86 7.66 23.59
C ALA A 15 -24.01 6.82 22.30
N PRO A 16 -25.23 6.41 21.93
CA PRO A 16 -25.42 5.71 20.65
C PRO A 16 -24.94 6.62 19.51
N ARG A 17 -23.78 6.29 18.95
CA ARG A 17 -23.20 7.05 17.84
C ARG A 17 -24.16 6.96 16.66
N VAL A 18 -24.69 8.11 16.25
CA VAL A 18 -25.47 8.21 15.02
C VAL A 18 -24.47 8.26 13.87
N TYR A 19 -24.47 7.21 13.08
CA TYR A 19 -23.66 7.14 11.89
C TYR A 19 -24.50 7.52 10.68
N LYS A 20 -23.90 8.28 9.76
CA LYS A 20 -24.50 8.66 8.50
C LYS A 20 -23.74 7.96 7.35
N LEU A 21 -24.49 7.25 6.54
CA LEU A 21 -23.97 6.58 5.36
C LEU A 21 -24.03 7.51 4.16
N HIS A 22 -22.98 7.51 3.36
CA HIS A 22 -22.80 8.28 2.14
C HIS A 22 -22.42 7.36 0.99
N VAL A 23 -22.87 7.69 -0.21
CA VAL A 23 -22.52 6.99 -1.46
C VAL A 23 -22.18 8.05 -2.51
N SER A 24 -21.06 7.90 -3.20
CA SER A 24 -20.66 8.83 -4.25
C SER A 24 -19.80 8.15 -5.33
N LYS A 25 -19.74 8.79 -6.50
CA LYS A 25 -18.83 8.45 -7.62
C LYS A 25 -17.81 9.54 -7.89
N GLU A 26 -17.84 10.62 -7.12
CA GLU A 26 -16.99 11.79 -7.34
C GLU A 26 -15.58 11.59 -6.77
N ALA A 27 -14.56 12.02 -7.51
CA ALA A 27 -13.16 11.86 -7.15
C ALA A 27 -12.82 12.48 -5.78
N GLU A 28 -13.43 13.64 -5.46
CA GLU A 28 -13.22 14.33 -4.19
C GLU A 28 -13.75 13.51 -3.01
N ASP A 29 -14.86 12.80 -3.18
CA ASP A 29 -15.45 11.96 -2.15
C ASP A 29 -14.65 10.68 -1.93
N PHE A 30 -14.07 10.10 -2.99
CA PHE A 30 -13.07 9.03 -2.81
C PHE A 30 -11.91 9.52 -1.96
N THR A 31 -11.30 10.66 -2.30
CA THR A 31 -10.21 11.25 -1.52
C THR A 31 -10.63 11.48 -0.08
N LYS A 32 -11.80 12.11 0.15
CA LYS A 32 -12.34 12.38 1.48
C LYS A 32 -12.50 11.11 2.32
N ALA A 33 -13.06 10.04 1.74
CA ALA A 33 -13.28 8.78 2.45
C ALA A 33 -11.98 8.09 2.87
N TYR A 34 -10.88 8.33 2.16
CA TYR A 34 -9.57 7.74 2.47
C TYR A 34 -8.71 8.61 3.38
N THR A 35 -8.70 9.94 3.19
CA THR A 35 -7.81 10.88 3.89
C THR A 35 -8.50 11.66 5.01
N GLY A 36 -9.83 11.60 5.10
CA GLY A 36 -10.60 12.28 6.16
C GLY A 36 -10.19 11.82 7.56
N LYS A 37 -10.44 12.69 8.55
CA LYS A 37 -10.20 12.32 9.95
C LYS A 37 -11.02 11.09 10.30
N GLN A 38 -10.38 10.13 10.97
CA GLN A 38 -10.96 8.84 11.29
C GLN A 38 -11.39 8.75 12.76
N VAL A 39 -12.43 7.97 13.02
CA VAL A 39 -12.77 7.52 14.38
C VAL A 39 -11.61 6.64 14.88
N SER A 40 -11.25 6.78 16.17
CA SER A 40 -10.26 5.88 16.78
C SER A 40 -10.70 4.43 16.64
N SER A 41 -9.81 3.60 16.12
CA SER A 41 -10.10 2.18 15.88
C SER A 41 -10.35 1.48 17.21
N GLN A 42 -11.51 0.82 17.31
CA GLN A 42 -11.80 -0.17 18.33
C GLN A 42 -11.30 -1.54 17.86
N ASN A 43 -11.26 -2.53 18.74
CA ASN A 43 -10.93 -3.89 18.38
C ASN A 43 -11.95 -4.42 17.36
N VAL A 44 -11.59 -4.38 16.09
CA VAL A 44 -12.39 -4.92 14.99
C VAL A 44 -11.90 -6.33 14.72
N SER A 45 -12.82 -7.27 14.57
CA SER A 45 -12.48 -8.62 14.14
C SER A 45 -11.99 -8.57 12.68
N HIS A 46 -10.71 -8.89 12.47
CA HIS A 46 -10.15 -8.94 11.13
C HIS A 46 -10.56 -10.23 10.44
N SER A 47 -11.03 -10.10 9.20
CA SER A 47 -11.29 -11.21 8.29
C SER A 47 -10.77 -10.86 6.89
N HIS A 48 -10.96 -11.77 5.94
CA HIS A 48 -10.62 -11.47 4.55
C HIS A 48 -11.38 -10.23 4.03
N ASN A 49 -12.63 -10.08 4.42
CA ASN A 49 -13.53 -9.00 3.98
C ASN A 49 -13.55 -7.79 4.91
N HIS A 50 -12.97 -7.88 6.10
CA HIS A 50 -12.98 -6.80 7.09
C HIS A 50 -11.57 -6.44 7.52
N LYS A 51 -11.21 -5.18 7.35
CA LYS A 51 -9.91 -4.63 7.70
C LYS A 51 -10.06 -3.40 8.59
N SER A 52 -9.06 -3.09 9.39
CA SER A 52 -9.03 -1.81 10.13
C SER A 52 -8.81 -0.65 9.17
N LEU A 53 -9.45 0.49 9.42
CA LEU A 53 -9.18 1.75 8.69
C LEU A 53 -7.68 2.11 8.68
N SER A 54 -6.98 1.83 9.77
CA SER A 54 -5.54 2.10 9.91
C SER A 54 -4.66 1.21 9.01
N ASN A 55 -5.18 0.11 8.50
CA ASN A 55 -4.42 -0.84 7.68
C ASN A 55 -4.47 -0.52 6.17
N SER A 56 -5.22 0.52 5.78
CA SER A 56 -5.25 0.92 4.38
C SER A 56 -3.98 1.65 3.98
N CYS A 57 -3.29 1.18 2.94
CA CYS A 57 -2.12 1.82 2.36
C CYS A 57 -2.46 3.17 1.70
N MET A 58 -3.69 3.36 1.24
CA MET A 58 -4.14 4.60 0.59
C MET A 58 -4.73 5.65 1.57
N ARG A 59 -4.50 5.52 2.87
CA ARG A 59 -5.04 6.43 3.91
C ARG A 59 -4.32 7.79 4.02
N TYR A 60 -3.17 7.91 3.40
CA TYR A 60 -2.36 9.13 3.46
C TYR A 60 -2.80 10.13 2.39
N ASP A 61 -2.60 11.41 2.65
CA ASP A 61 -2.71 12.42 1.61
C ASP A 61 -1.37 12.51 0.85
N PHE A 62 -1.29 11.86 -0.27
CA PHE A 62 -0.09 11.83 -1.12
C PHE A 62 0.31 13.22 -1.63
N ARG A 63 -0.60 14.21 -1.63
CA ARG A 63 -0.33 15.60 -2.03
C ARG A 63 0.39 16.40 -0.94
N ASP A 64 0.14 16.05 0.33
CA ASP A 64 0.71 16.75 1.49
C ASP A 64 2.05 16.14 1.97
N GLY A 65 2.63 15.21 1.20
CA GLY A 65 3.91 14.56 1.53
C GLY A 65 3.83 13.52 2.66
N HIS A 66 2.64 13.08 3.01
CA HIS A 66 2.44 11.97 3.94
C HIS A 66 2.53 10.59 3.26
N GLY A 67 2.56 10.57 1.93
CA GLY A 67 2.89 9.40 1.12
C GLY A 67 4.34 9.45 0.67
N PRO A 68 4.84 8.38 0.04
CA PRO A 68 6.22 8.32 -0.45
C PRO A 68 6.53 9.39 -1.51
N ASN A 69 5.53 9.89 -2.24
CA ASN A 69 5.69 10.88 -3.30
C ASN A 69 4.62 11.96 -3.26
N HIS A 70 4.98 13.18 -3.69
CA HIS A 70 4.05 14.27 -3.91
C HIS A 70 3.33 14.09 -5.25
N LEU A 71 2.22 13.37 -5.26
CA LEU A 71 1.46 13.14 -6.47
C LEU A 71 0.50 14.31 -6.77
N PRO A 72 0.30 14.68 -8.04
CA PRO A 72 -0.62 15.76 -8.43
C PRO A 72 -2.08 15.45 -8.10
N VAL A 73 -2.44 14.17 -8.00
CA VAL A 73 -3.77 13.71 -7.60
C VAL A 73 -3.63 12.55 -6.61
N HIS A 74 -4.64 12.34 -5.77
CA HIS A 74 -4.64 11.19 -4.88
C HIS A 74 -4.94 9.89 -5.67
N PRO A 75 -4.20 8.79 -5.44
CA PRO A 75 -4.36 7.55 -6.23
C PRO A 75 -5.79 7.02 -6.31
N VAL A 76 -6.57 7.11 -5.23
CA VAL A 76 -7.95 6.62 -5.20
C VAL A 76 -8.92 7.38 -6.11
N THR A 77 -8.53 8.54 -6.65
CA THR A 77 -9.35 9.28 -7.63
C THR A 77 -9.51 8.51 -8.94
N ALA A 78 -8.63 7.55 -9.22
CA ALA A 78 -8.75 6.68 -10.37
C ALA A 78 -10.03 5.84 -10.37
N TYR A 79 -10.62 5.55 -9.20
CA TYR A 79 -11.92 4.88 -9.11
C TYR A 79 -13.09 5.72 -9.64
N ALA A 80 -12.94 7.03 -9.81
CA ALA A 80 -14.01 7.91 -10.32
C ALA A 80 -14.26 7.76 -11.84
N SER A 81 -14.08 6.57 -12.39
CA SER A 81 -14.34 6.24 -13.80
C SER A 81 -15.83 6.15 -14.15
N GLY A 82 -16.67 5.97 -13.13
CA GLY A 82 -18.09 5.69 -13.25
C GLY A 82 -18.46 4.22 -12.99
N ASP A 83 -17.49 3.30 -13.11
CA ASP A 83 -17.68 1.86 -12.82
C ASP A 83 -17.70 1.56 -11.33
N PHE A 84 -17.17 2.48 -10.51
CA PHE A 84 -17.09 2.32 -9.07
C PHE A 84 -17.88 3.40 -8.33
N SER A 85 -18.20 3.11 -7.07
CA SER A 85 -18.58 4.11 -6.08
C SER A 85 -17.85 3.87 -4.77
N ILE A 86 -17.62 4.95 -4.04
CA ILE A 86 -17.20 4.90 -2.65
C ILE A 86 -18.42 4.99 -1.75
N VAL A 87 -18.48 4.09 -0.78
CA VAL A 87 -19.43 4.19 0.33
C VAL A 87 -18.64 4.41 1.59
N TRP A 88 -19.06 5.39 2.40
CA TRP A 88 -18.44 5.62 3.69
C TRP A 88 -19.45 5.98 4.75
N VAL A 89 -19.06 5.76 5.97
CA VAL A 89 -19.85 6.01 7.17
C VAL A 89 -19.14 7.07 7.99
N GLU A 90 -19.83 8.15 8.32
CA GLU A 90 -19.38 9.24 9.21
C GLU A 90 -20.13 9.19 10.53
N ASP A 91 -19.44 9.48 11.63
CA ASP A 91 -20.09 9.75 12.90
C ASP A 91 -20.69 11.17 12.95
N ALA A 92 -21.36 11.52 14.05
CA ALA A 92 -22.01 12.82 14.22
C ALA A 92 -21.01 14.01 14.20
N LYS A 93 -19.70 13.75 14.38
CA LYS A 93 -18.62 14.74 14.31
C LYS A 93 -18.02 14.84 12.90
N GLY A 94 -18.51 14.05 11.94
CA GLY A 94 -17.98 13.96 10.57
C GLY A 94 -16.68 13.16 10.46
N LEU A 95 -16.37 12.32 11.45
CA LEU A 95 -15.21 11.42 11.41
C LEU A 95 -15.56 10.16 10.63
N ILE A 96 -14.65 9.72 9.77
CA ILE A 96 -14.80 8.48 8.99
C ILE A 96 -14.74 7.28 9.93
N ALA A 97 -15.80 6.49 9.97
CA ALA A 97 -15.90 5.29 10.78
C ALA A 97 -15.78 3.99 9.96
N GLY A 98 -16.00 4.05 8.67
CA GLY A 98 -15.85 2.93 7.76
C GLY A 98 -16.00 3.33 6.30
N ARG A 99 -15.50 2.50 5.39
CA ARG A 99 -15.65 2.66 3.94
C ARG A 99 -15.55 1.34 3.21
N VAL A 100 -16.11 1.31 2.01
CA VAL A 100 -15.98 0.22 1.03
C VAL A 100 -16.06 0.80 -0.37
N VAL A 101 -15.31 0.21 -1.31
CA VAL A 101 -15.44 0.49 -2.75
C VAL A 101 -16.38 -0.55 -3.33
N LEU A 102 -17.36 -0.10 -4.10
CA LEU A 102 -18.32 -0.95 -4.82
C LEU A 102 -18.03 -0.85 -6.32
N TYR A 103 -17.90 -2.00 -6.98
CA TYR A 103 -17.91 -2.12 -8.44
C TYR A 103 -19.35 -2.39 -8.89
N HIS A 104 -19.81 -1.65 -9.90
CA HIS A 104 -21.17 -1.73 -10.45
C HIS A 104 -21.30 -2.80 -11.55
N GLY A 105 -20.76 -3.99 -11.29
CA GLY A 105 -21.04 -5.17 -12.11
C GLY A 105 -22.43 -5.76 -11.84
N GLU A 106 -22.73 -6.86 -12.47
CA GLU A 106 -23.94 -7.65 -12.22
C GLU A 106 -23.54 -9.07 -11.77
N PRO A 107 -23.66 -9.37 -10.46
CA PRO A 107 -24.11 -8.52 -9.34
C PRO A 107 -23.11 -7.43 -8.95
N VAL A 108 -23.54 -6.49 -8.09
CA VAL A 108 -22.62 -5.50 -7.47
C VAL A 108 -21.55 -6.22 -6.66
N LYS A 109 -20.29 -5.84 -6.84
CA LYS A 109 -19.16 -6.45 -6.14
C LYS A 109 -18.48 -5.46 -5.20
N ALA A 110 -18.40 -5.81 -3.93
CA ALA A 110 -17.79 -5.01 -2.88
C ALA A 110 -16.34 -5.42 -2.64
N GLY A 111 -15.43 -4.45 -2.60
CA GLY A 111 -14.10 -4.65 -2.05
C GLY A 111 -14.13 -4.90 -0.54
N PRO A 112 -12.97 -5.05 0.11
CA PRO A 112 -12.92 -5.21 1.55
C PRO A 112 -13.49 -3.98 2.27
N ILE A 113 -14.26 -4.22 3.33
CA ILE A 113 -14.71 -3.15 4.23
C ILE A 113 -13.55 -2.75 5.14
N TYR A 114 -13.22 -1.47 5.14
CA TYR A 114 -12.34 -0.86 6.12
C TYR A 114 -13.16 -0.17 7.20
N GLY A 115 -13.10 -0.64 8.46
CA GLY A 115 -13.92 -0.13 9.54
C GLY A 115 -13.14 0.15 10.83
N ALA A 116 -13.60 1.16 11.60
CA ALA A 116 -13.08 1.47 12.92
C ALA A 116 -13.87 0.76 14.04
N CYS A 117 -15.10 0.33 13.77
CA CYS A 117 -15.97 -0.35 14.72
C CYS A 117 -16.98 -1.26 14.03
N ASN A 118 -17.51 -2.23 14.78
CA ASN A 118 -18.46 -3.23 14.27
C ASN A 118 -19.79 -2.62 13.79
N ILE A 119 -20.21 -1.48 14.35
CA ILE A 119 -21.45 -0.81 13.93
C ILE A 119 -21.29 -0.26 12.50
N ALA A 120 -20.16 0.42 12.22
CA ALA A 120 -19.89 0.93 10.88
C ALA A 120 -19.75 -0.20 9.86
N ILE A 121 -19.10 -1.29 10.22
CA ILE A 121 -18.98 -2.48 9.37
C ILE A 121 -20.35 -3.03 9.02
N ARG A 122 -21.22 -3.26 10.00
CA ARG A 122 -22.58 -3.78 9.78
C ARG A 122 -23.41 -2.88 8.88
N GLN A 123 -23.32 -1.56 9.03
CA GLN A 123 -24.05 -0.65 8.14
C GLN A 123 -23.60 -0.76 6.67
N LEU A 124 -22.30 -1.01 6.45
CA LEU A 124 -21.78 -1.24 5.12
C LEU A 124 -22.21 -2.61 4.57
N GLU A 125 -22.19 -3.65 5.41
CA GLU A 125 -22.72 -4.99 5.06
C GLU A 125 -24.21 -4.92 4.72
N ASP A 126 -25.04 -4.28 5.57
CA ASP A 126 -26.48 -4.12 5.34
C ASP A 126 -26.77 -3.39 4.01
N LEU A 127 -25.93 -2.43 3.64
CA LEU A 127 -26.04 -1.79 2.32
C LEU A 127 -25.70 -2.76 1.18
N ILE A 128 -24.59 -3.50 1.28
CA ILE A 128 -24.19 -4.47 0.26
C ILE A 128 -25.32 -5.48 0.06
N ASP A 129 -25.86 -6.03 1.14
CA ASP A 129 -26.98 -6.97 1.11
C ASP A 129 -28.23 -6.35 0.47
N SER A 130 -28.53 -5.07 0.77
CA SER A 130 -29.68 -4.36 0.19
C SER A 130 -29.58 -4.12 -1.32
N LEU A 131 -28.35 -4.22 -1.87
CA LEU A 131 -28.06 -4.11 -3.30
C LEU A 131 -27.98 -5.48 -3.98
N ASP A 132 -28.32 -6.57 -3.29
CA ASP A 132 -28.04 -7.95 -3.73
C ASP A 132 -26.55 -8.13 -4.12
N GLY A 133 -25.66 -7.40 -3.42
CA GLY A 133 -24.24 -7.37 -3.70
C GLY A 133 -23.48 -8.48 -2.97
N GLU A 134 -22.30 -8.77 -3.45
CA GLU A 134 -21.40 -9.77 -2.89
C GLU A 134 -20.01 -9.18 -2.66
N PHE A 135 -19.22 -9.76 -1.74
CA PHE A 135 -17.81 -9.46 -1.66
C PHE A 135 -17.08 -10.00 -2.87
N ALA A 136 -16.27 -9.15 -3.48
CA ALA A 136 -15.51 -9.52 -4.66
C ALA A 136 -14.45 -10.57 -4.34
N GLY A 137 -14.40 -11.61 -5.16
CA GLY A 137 -13.35 -12.61 -5.23
C GLY A 137 -12.41 -12.37 -6.41
N HIS A 138 -11.54 -13.34 -6.65
CA HIS A 138 -10.61 -13.31 -7.77
C HIS A 138 -11.36 -13.17 -9.12
N GLY A 139 -10.96 -12.17 -9.92
CA GLY A 139 -11.53 -11.94 -11.25
C GLY A 139 -12.83 -11.14 -11.28
N ASP A 140 -13.45 -10.84 -10.14
CA ASP A 140 -14.75 -10.17 -10.09
C ASP A 140 -14.73 -8.71 -10.57
N TRP A 141 -13.54 -8.09 -10.62
CA TRP A 141 -13.38 -6.74 -11.16
C TRP A 141 -12.77 -6.73 -12.57
N GLU A 142 -12.62 -7.88 -13.20
CA GLU A 142 -12.14 -8.00 -14.57
C GLU A 142 -12.96 -7.14 -15.52
N GLY A 143 -12.31 -6.34 -16.36
CA GLY A 143 -12.93 -5.40 -17.29
C GLY A 143 -13.38 -4.06 -16.65
N ALA A 144 -13.31 -3.90 -15.34
CA ALA A 144 -13.62 -2.63 -14.68
C ALA A 144 -12.58 -1.55 -15.02
N LYS A 145 -13.03 -0.31 -15.12
CA LYS A 145 -12.22 0.82 -15.57
C LYS A 145 -11.85 1.75 -14.44
N LEU A 146 -10.57 2.13 -14.40
CA LEU A 146 -10.04 3.23 -13.60
C LEU A 146 -9.70 4.41 -14.51
N VAL A 147 -9.77 5.64 -14.00
CA VAL A 147 -9.27 6.79 -14.77
C VAL A 147 -7.75 6.73 -14.86
N ALA A 148 -7.20 6.80 -16.07
CA ALA A 148 -5.77 6.86 -16.28
C ALA A 148 -5.25 8.28 -15.98
N HIS A 149 -4.54 8.44 -14.88
CA HIS A 149 -3.82 9.66 -14.54
C HIS A 149 -2.34 9.46 -14.88
N GLU A 150 -1.94 9.93 -16.04
CA GLU A 150 -0.53 9.83 -16.47
C GLU A 150 0.39 10.71 -15.62
N TYR A 151 1.53 10.17 -15.21
CA TYR A 151 2.53 10.83 -14.41
C TYR A 151 3.93 10.27 -14.70
N GLU A 152 4.80 11.08 -15.25
CA GLU A 152 6.22 10.75 -15.53
C GLU A 152 6.44 9.44 -16.31
N GLY A 153 5.52 9.12 -17.21
CA GLY A 153 5.57 7.90 -18.04
C GLY A 153 4.90 6.68 -17.43
N ASP A 154 4.44 6.80 -16.19
CA ASP A 154 3.64 5.82 -15.46
C ASP A 154 2.21 6.34 -15.24
N PHE A 155 1.47 5.68 -14.37
CA PHE A 155 0.12 6.08 -14.02
C PHE A 155 -0.02 6.25 -12.50
N ILE A 156 -0.89 7.17 -12.07
CA ILE A 156 -1.31 7.26 -10.68
C ILE A 156 -2.58 6.44 -10.51
N GLY A 157 -2.57 5.52 -9.55
CA GLY A 157 -3.73 4.68 -9.23
C GLY A 157 -3.61 4.01 -7.87
N PRO A 158 -4.72 3.46 -7.38
CA PRO A 158 -4.75 2.83 -6.08
C PRO A 158 -4.08 1.44 -6.12
N TYR A 159 -3.59 1.01 -4.96
CA TYR A 159 -3.37 -0.40 -4.72
C TYR A 159 -4.71 -1.14 -4.82
N LEU A 160 -4.79 -2.18 -5.64
CA LEU A 160 -5.99 -2.99 -5.76
C LEU A 160 -6.00 -4.06 -4.67
N ASP A 161 -7.03 -4.03 -3.83
CA ASP A 161 -7.23 -5.03 -2.76
C ASP A 161 -7.78 -6.37 -3.29
N ILE A 162 -8.01 -6.48 -4.60
CA ILE A 162 -8.64 -7.61 -5.28
C ILE A 162 -7.76 -8.05 -6.45
N GLU A 163 -7.65 -9.36 -6.67
CA GLU A 163 -6.99 -9.93 -7.83
C GLU A 163 -7.93 -9.99 -9.06
N PRO A 164 -7.44 -9.82 -10.31
CA PRO A 164 -6.04 -9.56 -10.63
C PRO A 164 -5.64 -8.12 -10.28
N ARG A 165 -4.36 -7.93 -10.01
CA ARG A 165 -3.76 -6.60 -9.75
C ARG A 165 -3.02 -6.06 -10.97
N SER A 166 -3.36 -6.54 -12.14
CA SER A 166 -2.80 -6.09 -13.42
C SER A 166 -3.82 -5.28 -14.19
N LEU A 167 -3.31 -4.32 -14.97
CA LEU A 167 -4.10 -3.34 -15.69
C LEU A 167 -3.59 -3.23 -17.13
N LYS A 168 -4.50 -2.90 -18.02
CA LYS A 168 -4.20 -2.57 -19.41
C LYS A 168 -4.59 -1.12 -19.69
N HIS A 169 -3.71 -0.37 -20.36
CA HIS A 169 -4.02 1.00 -20.73
C HIS A 169 -4.89 1.06 -21.99
N GLU A 170 -6.08 1.63 -21.89
CA GLU A 170 -7.03 1.84 -22.98
C GLU A 170 -7.49 3.30 -23.06
N GLY A 171 -6.71 4.13 -23.72
CA GLY A 171 -7.03 5.54 -23.93
C GLY A 171 -7.03 6.33 -22.61
N LYS A 172 -8.19 6.78 -22.14
CA LYS A 172 -8.29 7.52 -20.87
C LYS A 172 -8.54 6.62 -19.64
N TYR A 173 -8.47 5.31 -19.82
CA TYR A 173 -8.74 4.34 -18.78
C TYR A 173 -7.60 3.34 -18.60
N LEU A 174 -7.44 2.89 -17.37
CA LEU A 174 -6.76 1.66 -17.03
C LEU A 174 -7.86 0.62 -16.77
N VAL A 175 -7.84 -0.46 -17.53
CA VAL A 175 -8.80 -1.57 -17.42
C VAL A 175 -8.19 -2.66 -16.58
N ILE A 176 -8.89 -3.17 -15.58
CA ILE A 176 -8.45 -4.32 -14.79
C ILE A 176 -8.51 -5.55 -15.69
N ASP A 177 -7.36 -6.18 -15.90
CA ASP A 177 -7.20 -7.25 -16.90
C ASP A 177 -6.11 -8.20 -16.40
N SER A 178 -6.42 -9.48 -16.30
CA SER A 178 -5.48 -10.53 -15.86
C SER A 178 -4.25 -10.70 -16.77
N GLU A 179 -4.34 -10.25 -18.02
CA GLU A 179 -3.25 -10.22 -19.00
C GLU A 179 -2.64 -8.82 -19.14
N GLY A 180 -2.99 -7.89 -18.23
CA GLY A 180 -2.52 -6.51 -18.25
C GLY A 180 -1.04 -6.40 -17.89
N GLU A 181 -0.36 -5.43 -18.52
CA GLU A 181 1.09 -5.22 -18.35
C GLU A 181 1.43 -4.26 -17.20
N ILE A 182 0.44 -3.54 -16.64
CA ILE A 182 0.65 -2.55 -15.59
C ILE A 182 0.33 -3.18 -14.24
N ASP A 183 1.30 -3.19 -13.32
CA ASP A 183 1.11 -3.72 -11.97
C ASP A 183 0.43 -2.69 -11.05
N ALA A 184 -0.70 -3.07 -10.45
CA ALA A 184 -1.46 -2.30 -9.47
C ALA A 184 -1.20 -2.74 -8.03
N ASN A 185 -0.05 -3.34 -7.75
CA ASN A 185 0.36 -3.79 -6.42
C ASN A 185 1.25 -2.75 -5.68
N SER A 186 1.24 -1.49 -6.12
CA SER A 186 2.08 -0.44 -5.55
C SER A 186 1.41 0.28 -4.38
N TYR A 187 2.05 0.29 -3.23
CA TYR A 187 1.64 1.09 -2.07
C TYR A 187 1.96 2.58 -2.23
N GLN A 188 2.76 2.94 -3.22
CA GLN A 188 3.21 4.31 -3.48
C GLN A 188 2.21 5.09 -4.33
N GLY A 189 1.18 4.43 -4.84
CA GLY A 189 0.17 5.05 -5.69
C GLY A 189 0.64 5.33 -7.11
N ILE A 190 1.76 4.74 -7.54
CA ILE A 190 2.29 4.79 -8.89
C ILE A 190 2.24 3.39 -9.47
N LEU A 191 1.66 3.27 -10.66
CA LEU A 191 1.44 2.02 -11.38
C LEU A 191 2.32 2.03 -12.63
N SER A 192 3.17 1.04 -12.77
CA SER A 192 4.15 0.96 -13.86
C SER A 192 3.82 -0.17 -14.83
N ALA A 193 4.00 0.08 -16.12
CA ALA A 193 3.76 -0.92 -17.17
C ALA A 193 4.85 -1.98 -17.29
N ASP A 194 6.05 -1.71 -16.80
CA ASP A 194 7.19 -2.64 -16.85
C ASP A 194 8.03 -2.55 -15.60
N GLY A 195 8.30 -3.69 -15.01
CA GLY A 195 9.33 -3.88 -14.01
C GLY A 195 9.10 -3.22 -12.66
N SER A 196 9.84 -3.67 -11.70
CA SER A 196 9.92 -3.10 -10.38
C SER A 196 10.52 -1.70 -10.41
N ARG A 197 10.21 -0.86 -9.42
CA ARG A 197 10.96 0.38 -9.20
C ARG A 197 12.17 0.09 -8.32
N CYS A 198 13.24 0.84 -8.56
CA CYS A 198 14.41 0.79 -7.71
C CYS A 198 14.06 1.28 -6.30
N TYR A 199 14.36 0.48 -5.30
CA TYR A 199 14.12 0.83 -3.90
C TYR A 199 14.85 2.10 -3.47
N SER A 200 16.05 2.35 -4.03
CA SER A 200 16.89 3.48 -3.62
C SER A 200 16.57 4.76 -4.38
N CYS A 201 16.50 4.73 -5.71
CA CYS A 201 16.32 5.95 -6.52
C CYS A 201 14.92 6.10 -7.11
N GLU A 202 14.05 5.12 -6.90
CA GLU A 202 12.67 5.06 -7.40
C GLU A 202 12.53 5.07 -8.94
N HIS A 203 13.65 5.07 -9.67
CA HIS A 203 13.62 4.93 -11.12
C HIS A 203 13.06 3.55 -11.52
N ARG A 204 12.41 3.53 -12.65
CA ARG A 204 11.92 2.31 -13.28
C ARG A 204 13.07 1.38 -13.60
N ILE A 205 12.91 0.09 -13.31
CA ILE A 205 13.89 -0.94 -13.61
C ILE A 205 13.31 -1.84 -14.70
N HIS A 206 14.03 -2.00 -15.80
CA HIS A 206 13.71 -3.03 -16.78
C HIS A 206 13.95 -4.42 -16.15
N GLU A 207 13.13 -5.43 -16.48
CA GLU A 207 13.29 -6.78 -15.89
C GLU A 207 14.73 -7.31 -16.02
N ASP A 208 15.34 -7.08 -17.19
CA ASP A 208 16.72 -7.50 -17.48
C ASP A 208 17.81 -6.73 -16.68
N GLU A 209 17.44 -5.63 -16.00
CA GLU A 209 18.34 -4.73 -15.26
C GLU A 209 18.00 -4.69 -13.77
N SER A 210 17.15 -5.59 -13.31
CA SER A 210 16.72 -5.66 -11.92
C SER A 210 17.63 -6.55 -11.08
N TYR A 211 18.06 -6.04 -9.94
CA TYR A 211 18.81 -6.76 -8.93
C TYR A 211 17.98 -6.93 -7.67
N HIS A 212 17.72 -8.17 -7.31
CA HIS A 212 16.98 -8.49 -6.09
C HIS A 212 17.94 -8.69 -4.94
N CYS A 213 17.78 -7.91 -3.88
CA CYS A 213 18.58 -8.04 -2.67
C CYS A 213 17.95 -9.08 -1.74
N GLU A 214 18.64 -10.21 -1.53
CA GLU A 214 18.14 -11.30 -0.69
C GLU A 214 18.03 -10.93 0.80
N THR A 215 18.83 -9.94 1.25
CA THR A 215 18.88 -9.55 2.66
C THR A 215 17.66 -8.74 3.10
N ASN A 216 17.13 -7.86 2.25
CA ASN A 216 15.96 -7.02 2.55
C ASN A 216 14.73 -7.33 1.70
N GLY A 217 14.83 -8.17 0.68
CA GLY A 217 13.74 -8.54 -0.21
C GLY A 217 13.35 -7.46 -1.22
N GLU A 218 14.16 -6.40 -1.36
CA GLU A 218 13.87 -5.26 -2.23
C GLU A 218 14.57 -5.39 -3.59
N THR A 219 14.08 -4.64 -4.59
CA THR A 219 14.63 -4.64 -5.94
C THR A 219 15.28 -3.29 -6.25
N TYR A 220 16.45 -3.34 -6.86
CA TYR A 220 17.29 -2.18 -7.18
C TYR A 220 17.62 -2.14 -8.67
N CYS A 221 17.82 -0.93 -9.23
CA CYS A 221 18.48 -0.79 -10.52
C CYS A 221 19.97 -1.08 -10.40
N SER A 222 20.63 -1.38 -11.52
CA SER A 222 22.05 -1.68 -11.55
C SER A 222 22.91 -0.66 -10.81
N ASP A 223 22.69 0.62 -11.09
CA ASP A 223 23.50 1.69 -10.50
C ASP A 223 23.35 1.73 -8.97
N CYS A 224 22.10 1.77 -8.48
CA CYS A 224 21.86 1.80 -7.02
C CYS A 224 22.24 0.51 -6.33
N TYR A 225 22.09 -0.63 -6.99
CA TYR A 225 22.49 -1.90 -6.41
C TYR A 225 23.99 -1.91 -6.11
N TRP A 226 24.80 -1.55 -7.10
CA TRP A 226 26.25 -1.53 -6.94
C TRP A 226 26.77 -0.34 -6.11
N ASP A 227 26.01 0.75 -6.01
CA ASP A 227 26.32 1.85 -5.09
C ASP A 227 26.04 1.50 -3.62
N ASP A 228 24.99 0.72 -3.37
CA ASP A 228 24.53 0.39 -2.02
C ASP A 228 24.94 -1.03 -1.55
N HIS A 229 25.48 -1.88 -2.43
CA HIS A 229 25.85 -3.26 -2.13
C HIS A 229 27.31 -3.55 -2.49
N ILE A 230 27.92 -4.40 -1.69
CA ILE A 230 29.29 -4.86 -1.87
C ILE A 230 29.27 -6.39 -1.86
N HIS A 231 30.05 -6.98 -2.76
CA HIS A 231 30.26 -8.42 -2.77
C HIS A 231 31.03 -8.87 -1.53
N CYS A 232 30.46 -9.78 -0.76
CA CYS A 232 31.10 -10.39 0.39
C CYS A 232 31.83 -11.65 -0.04
N GLU A 233 33.15 -11.60 -0.10
CA GLU A 233 34.00 -12.73 -0.51
C GLU A 233 33.91 -13.97 0.40
N TYR A 234 33.40 -13.80 1.63
CA TYR A 234 33.27 -14.91 2.58
C TYR A 234 32.00 -15.70 2.41
N THR A 235 30.91 -15.04 2.00
CA THR A 235 29.59 -15.67 1.82
C THR A 235 29.23 -15.87 0.37
N ASP A 236 30.07 -15.34 -0.54
CA ASP A 236 29.82 -15.33 -2.00
C ASP A 236 28.44 -14.72 -2.32
N SER A 237 28.08 -13.66 -1.59
CA SER A 237 26.80 -12.95 -1.72
C SER A 237 26.97 -11.45 -1.64
N ASP A 238 26.03 -10.71 -2.23
CA ASP A 238 26.01 -9.25 -2.15
C ASP A 238 25.26 -8.81 -0.89
N VAL A 239 25.85 -7.87 -0.16
CA VAL A 239 25.32 -7.33 1.10
C VAL A 239 25.29 -5.82 1.05
N HIS A 240 24.27 -5.22 1.70
CA HIS A 240 24.13 -3.77 1.74
C HIS A 240 25.30 -3.14 2.49
N ILE A 241 25.84 -2.01 1.99
CA ILE A 241 27.04 -1.34 2.52
C ILE A 241 26.91 -0.99 4.01
N ASN A 242 25.73 -0.71 4.49
CA ASN A 242 25.46 -0.43 5.92
C ASN A 242 25.53 -1.69 6.80
N GLU A 243 25.57 -2.87 6.20
CA GLU A 243 25.69 -4.17 6.89
C GLU A 243 27.10 -4.74 6.75
N THR A 244 28.03 -3.96 6.20
CA THR A 244 29.43 -4.37 5.99
C THR A 244 30.35 -3.72 7.00
N ILE A 245 31.37 -4.46 7.38
CA ILE A 245 32.54 -3.94 8.09
C ILE A 245 33.76 -4.13 7.21
N ILE A 246 34.68 -3.17 7.25
CA ILE A 246 35.98 -3.31 6.58
C ILE A 246 36.85 -4.20 7.45
N VAL A 247 37.21 -5.36 6.94
CA VAL A 247 38.13 -6.28 7.62
C VAL A 247 39.47 -6.13 6.96
N PHE A 248 40.45 -5.68 7.76
CA PHE A 248 41.84 -5.69 7.35
C PHE A 248 42.47 -7.07 7.68
N SER A 249 42.80 -7.85 6.67
CA SER A 249 43.59 -9.04 6.87
C SER A 249 45.06 -8.64 6.81
N LEU A 250 45.77 -8.77 7.92
CA LEU A 250 47.23 -8.66 7.97
C LEU A 250 47.82 -9.94 7.36
N THR A 251 47.98 -9.95 6.06
CA THR A 251 48.84 -10.96 5.43
C THR A 251 50.25 -10.43 5.39
N ASN A 252 51.23 -11.31 5.48
CA ASN A 252 52.67 -10.96 5.45
C ASN A 252 53.14 -10.28 4.15
N TYR A 253 52.24 -9.91 3.23
CA TYR A 253 52.56 -9.40 1.90
C TYR A 253 51.73 -8.18 1.43
N GLY A 254 51.18 -7.41 2.33
CA GLY A 254 50.48 -6.17 1.97
C GLY A 254 49.09 -6.08 2.63
N GLU A 255 48.63 -4.86 2.79
CA GLU A 255 47.29 -4.57 3.29
C GLU A 255 46.34 -4.76 2.13
N ASP A 256 45.64 -5.89 2.06
CA ASP A 256 44.47 -6.04 1.22
C ASP A 256 43.22 -5.70 2.05
N SER A 257 42.49 -4.69 1.63
CA SER A 257 41.19 -4.36 2.21
C SER A 257 40.09 -5.19 1.54
N ASN A 258 39.62 -6.20 2.23
CA ASN A 258 38.47 -6.99 1.78
C ASN A 258 37.21 -6.49 2.50
N HIS A 259 36.14 -6.34 1.74
CA HIS A 259 34.85 -6.03 2.29
C HIS A 259 34.16 -7.31 2.76
N ALA A 260 33.66 -7.29 3.99
CA ALA A 260 32.89 -8.39 4.55
C ALA A 260 31.64 -7.82 5.21
N CYS A 261 30.56 -8.60 5.20
CA CYS A 261 29.37 -8.22 5.97
C CYS A 261 29.70 -8.14 7.47
N GLU A 262 28.92 -7.38 8.24
CA GLU A 262 29.10 -7.22 9.69
C GLU A 262 29.28 -8.58 10.35
N SER A 263 30.49 -8.88 10.78
CA SER A 263 30.82 -10.15 11.41
C SER A 263 30.86 -9.99 12.92
N VAL A 264 30.33 -10.97 13.63
CA VAL A 264 30.54 -11.07 15.07
C VAL A 264 31.95 -11.56 15.30
N GLN A 265 32.77 -10.76 16.02
CA GLN A 265 34.10 -11.18 16.42
C GLN A 265 34.01 -12.42 17.32
N GLY A 266 34.45 -13.52 16.83
CA GLY A 266 34.88 -14.67 17.60
C GLY A 266 36.30 -15.05 17.14
N ASN A 267 37.15 -15.48 18.05
CA ASN A 267 38.55 -15.79 17.80
C ASN A 267 38.76 -16.53 16.48
N ASP A 268 39.33 -15.85 15.50
CA ASP A 268 39.75 -16.37 14.19
C ASP A 268 38.67 -16.86 13.21
N ALA A 269 37.38 -16.62 13.51
CA ALA A 269 36.31 -16.91 12.58
C ALA A 269 35.33 -15.71 12.51
N PHE A 270 35.15 -15.19 11.31
CA PHE A 270 34.16 -14.17 11.02
C PHE A 270 32.84 -14.85 10.70
N LEU A 271 31.80 -14.57 11.52
CA LEU A 271 30.44 -14.98 11.22
C LEU A 271 29.73 -13.81 10.55
N CYS A 272 29.32 -14.02 9.31
CA CYS A 272 28.50 -13.06 8.61
C CYS A 272 27.09 -13.01 9.22
N LYS A 273 26.52 -11.80 9.39
CA LYS A 273 25.12 -11.61 9.83
C LYS A 273 24.09 -12.09 8.79
N CYS A 274 24.52 -12.40 7.58
CA CYS A 274 23.66 -12.88 6.50
C CYS A 274 23.18 -14.33 6.68
N GLY A 275 23.26 -14.88 7.89
CA GLY A 275 22.44 -16.04 8.29
C GLY A 275 23.02 -17.42 8.04
N LEU A 276 24.27 -17.62 8.43
CA LEU A 276 24.79 -18.99 8.71
C LEU A 276 25.00 -19.19 10.20
#